data_838dc0c338a171761ff2930361204a2a
#
_entry.id   838dc0c338a171761ff2930361204a2a
#
_cell.length_a   1.000
_cell.length_b   1.000
_cell.length_c   1.000
_cell.angle_alpha   90.00
_cell.angle_beta   90.00
_cell.angle_gamma   90.00
#
_symmetry.space_group_name_H-M   'P 1'
#
loop_
_entity.id
_entity.type
_entity.pdbx_description
1 polymer ?
#
loop_
_entity_poly.entity_id
_entity_poly.type
_entity_poly.pdbx_seq_one_letter_code
_entity_poly.pdbx_strand_id
1 'polypeptide(L)'
;MQDKPVALVTGANQGIGLQIAKDLAAHGFIVLVGSRNFERGVAAAKEIGPDAHALQLDVTDQASIIAAAERVRDEFGRLDVLVQNAAISNTNKLPGQSVEEYAKTTRPSNVSLDEMRAVWNTNVFGVLAVYQAMLPLLRKTPGACIVNVSSGVGSLTTNSDQAFPYRSIFGPVYPASKTALNAITLAMAIELKSTGIKVNAACPGYTKTNLNNYTGTRTVEEGAREPVRLALLGPDGPRGTFSNEEGPLPW
;
A
#
# COMPACT_ATOMS: atom_id res chain seq x y z
N MET A 1 -2.28 27.08 -13.52
CA MET A 1 -1.99 25.96 -12.59
C MET A 1 -3.09 24.94 -12.76
N GLN A 2 -2.77 23.67 -12.91
CA GLN A 2 -3.75 22.63 -13.18
C GLN A 2 -4.63 22.41 -11.95
N ASP A 3 -5.95 22.54 -12.11
CA ASP A 3 -6.95 22.24 -11.05
C ASP A 3 -7.13 20.73 -10.79
N LYS A 4 -6.29 19.89 -11.43
CA LYS A 4 -6.40 18.43 -11.26
C LYS A 4 -5.90 17.99 -9.88
N PRO A 5 -6.61 17.09 -9.20
CA PRO A 5 -6.13 16.50 -7.96
C PRO A 5 -4.88 15.64 -8.20
N VAL A 6 -4.04 15.52 -7.18
CA VAL A 6 -2.75 14.81 -7.23
C VAL A 6 -2.80 13.56 -6.36
N ALA A 7 -2.42 12.42 -6.93
CA ALA A 7 -2.32 11.15 -6.24
C ALA A 7 -0.88 10.62 -6.26
N LEU A 8 -0.38 10.17 -5.12
CA LEU A 8 0.86 9.40 -5.01
C LEU A 8 0.53 7.93 -4.74
N VAL A 9 1.08 7.04 -5.58
CA VAL A 9 0.99 5.59 -5.37
C VAL A 9 2.39 5.03 -5.20
N THR A 10 2.71 4.49 -4.02
CA THR A 10 4.01 3.87 -3.77
C THR A 10 4.08 2.47 -4.38
N GLY A 11 5.23 2.10 -4.97
CA GLY A 11 5.39 0.81 -5.64
C GLY A 11 4.51 0.66 -6.89
N ALA A 12 4.27 1.77 -7.61
CA ALA A 12 3.33 1.83 -8.75
C ALA A 12 3.96 1.43 -10.10
N ASN A 13 5.17 0.90 -10.11
CA ASN A 13 5.83 0.51 -11.36
C ASN A 13 5.41 -0.87 -11.89
N GLN A 14 4.55 -1.60 -11.19
CA GLN A 14 4.05 -2.93 -11.59
C GLN A 14 2.85 -3.37 -10.74
N GLY A 15 2.17 -4.43 -11.19
CA GLY A 15 1.13 -5.13 -10.43
C GLY A 15 -0.02 -4.24 -9.99
N ILE A 16 -0.53 -4.45 -8.76
CA ILE A 16 -1.68 -3.72 -8.22
C ILE A 16 -1.42 -2.21 -8.19
N GLY A 17 -0.21 -1.79 -7.79
CA GLY A 17 0.13 -0.36 -7.73
C GLY A 17 0.07 0.33 -9.10
N LEU A 18 0.53 -0.32 -10.16
CA LEU A 18 0.42 0.18 -11.53
C LEU A 18 -1.06 0.30 -11.95
N GLN A 19 -1.87 -0.70 -11.62
CA GLN A 19 -3.30 -0.67 -11.95
C GLN A 19 -4.03 0.43 -11.19
N ILE A 20 -3.77 0.59 -9.88
CA ILE A 20 -4.31 1.72 -9.10
C ILE A 20 -3.94 3.06 -9.74
N ALA A 21 -2.68 3.20 -10.17
CA ALA A 21 -2.21 4.42 -10.83
C ALA A 21 -2.94 4.69 -12.16
N LYS A 22 -3.18 3.66 -12.99
CA LYS A 22 -3.99 3.76 -14.21
C LYS A 22 -5.42 4.20 -13.93
N ASP A 23 -6.05 3.58 -12.95
CA ASP A 23 -7.44 3.85 -12.61
C ASP A 23 -7.60 5.29 -12.06
N LEU A 24 -6.68 5.75 -11.21
CA LEU A 24 -6.69 7.14 -10.72
C LEU A 24 -6.45 8.15 -11.84
N ALA A 25 -5.54 7.87 -12.79
CA ALA A 25 -5.36 8.72 -13.97
C ALA A 25 -6.62 8.79 -14.83
N ALA A 26 -7.33 7.66 -15.03
CA ALA A 26 -8.61 7.62 -15.72
C ALA A 26 -9.72 8.41 -15.00
N HIS A 27 -9.61 8.59 -13.68
CA HIS A 27 -10.50 9.47 -12.89
C HIS A 27 -10.01 10.93 -12.84
N GLY A 28 -9.07 11.32 -13.67
CA GLY A 28 -8.64 12.71 -13.85
C GLY A 28 -7.58 13.22 -12.86
N PHE A 29 -6.93 12.32 -12.12
CA PHE A 29 -5.81 12.68 -11.26
C PHE A 29 -4.52 12.86 -12.05
N ILE A 30 -3.67 13.77 -11.60
CA ILE A 30 -2.23 13.69 -11.85
C ILE A 30 -1.70 12.58 -10.93
N VAL A 31 -1.02 11.58 -11.49
CA VAL A 31 -0.55 10.43 -10.72
C VAL A 31 0.97 10.40 -10.62
N LEU A 32 1.46 10.41 -9.40
CA LEU A 32 2.87 10.24 -9.09
C LEU A 32 3.17 8.75 -8.90
N VAL A 33 3.91 8.20 -9.86
CA VAL A 33 4.29 6.78 -9.90
C VAL A 33 5.52 6.59 -9.03
N GLY A 34 5.31 6.31 -7.73
CA GLY A 34 6.38 6.06 -6.77
C GLY A 34 7.10 4.75 -7.05
N SER A 35 8.40 4.79 -7.34
CA SER A 35 9.22 3.61 -7.61
C SER A 35 10.64 3.77 -7.08
N ARG A 36 11.18 2.72 -6.42
CA ARG A 36 12.59 2.70 -5.99
C ARG A 36 13.57 2.63 -7.17
N ASN A 37 13.14 2.11 -8.31
CA ASN A 37 13.88 2.16 -9.56
C ASN A 37 13.23 3.21 -10.46
N PHE A 38 13.93 4.32 -10.68
CA PHE A 38 13.39 5.46 -11.42
C PHE A 38 13.03 5.11 -12.86
N GLU A 39 13.87 4.34 -13.55
CA GLU A 39 13.64 3.95 -14.95
C GLU A 39 12.37 3.12 -15.11
N ARG A 40 12.11 2.18 -14.18
CA ARG A 40 10.85 1.43 -14.16
C ARG A 40 9.65 2.33 -13.86
N GLY A 41 9.84 3.34 -13.00
CA GLY A 41 8.83 4.36 -12.76
C GLY A 41 8.50 5.18 -14.02
N VAL A 42 9.53 5.57 -14.79
CA VAL A 42 9.37 6.28 -16.07
C VAL A 42 8.64 5.43 -17.11
N ALA A 43 9.00 4.15 -17.24
CA ALA A 43 8.31 3.24 -18.15
C ALA A 43 6.82 3.08 -17.78
N ALA A 44 6.52 2.92 -16.49
CA ALA A 44 5.15 2.81 -16.00
C ALA A 44 4.36 4.13 -16.20
N ALA A 45 4.95 5.28 -15.90
CA ALA A 45 4.31 6.57 -16.13
C ALA A 45 3.98 6.78 -17.62
N LYS A 46 4.90 6.40 -18.53
CA LYS A 46 4.66 6.44 -19.98
C LYS A 46 3.51 5.53 -20.41
N GLU A 47 3.39 4.34 -19.81
CA GLU A 47 2.29 3.41 -20.07
C GLU A 47 0.93 3.94 -19.60
N ILE A 48 0.89 4.67 -18.46
CA ILE A 48 -0.33 5.27 -17.92
C ILE A 48 -0.79 6.44 -18.78
N GLY A 49 0.10 7.32 -19.20
CA GLY A 49 -0.21 8.45 -20.08
C GLY A 49 0.27 9.81 -19.55
N PRO A 50 -0.20 10.92 -20.17
CA PRO A 50 0.37 12.26 -19.97
C PRO A 50 0.18 12.83 -18.56
N ASP A 51 -0.80 12.36 -17.81
CA ASP A 51 -1.07 12.80 -16.43
C ASP A 51 -0.29 11.98 -15.38
N ALA A 52 0.62 11.09 -15.80
CA ALA A 52 1.44 10.29 -14.90
C ALA A 52 2.90 10.73 -14.92
N HIS A 53 3.48 10.88 -13.73
CA HIS A 53 4.86 11.34 -13.55
C HIS A 53 5.64 10.35 -12.67
N ALA A 54 6.81 9.91 -13.12
CA ALA A 54 7.68 9.08 -12.32
C ALA A 54 8.22 9.86 -11.10
N LEU A 55 8.14 9.26 -9.92
CA LEU A 55 8.71 9.77 -8.68
C LEU A 55 9.68 8.74 -8.12
N GLN A 56 10.98 9.11 -8.01
CA GLN A 56 11.94 8.29 -7.30
C GLN A 56 11.53 8.19 -5.82
N LEU A 57 11.20 6.99 -5.37
CA LEU A 57 10.78 6.77 -3.98
C LEU A 57 11.12 5.34 -3.53
N ASP A 58 12.16 5.22 -2.73
CA ASP A 58 12.43 4.03 -1.94
C ASP A 58 11.88 4.27 -0.52
N VAL A 59 10.85 3.51 -0.15
CA VAL A 59 10.18 3.65 1.15
C VAL A 59 11.05 3.19 2.33
N THR A 60 12.20 2.57 2.06
CA THR A 60 13.18 2.14 3.08
C THR A 60 14.35 3.10 3.24
N ASP A 61 14.42 4.14 2.41
CA ASP A 61 15.48 5.15 2.42
C ASP A 61 14.92 6.54 2.79
N GLN A 62 15.31 7.04 3.96
CA GLN A 62 14.84 8.33 4.47
C GLN A 62 15.20 9.50 3.55
N ALA A 63 16.38 9.47 2.93
CA ALA A 63 16.79 10.53 2.01
C ALA A 63 15.92 10.54 0.75
N SER A 64 15.61 9.36 0.20
CA SER A 64 14.69 9.21 -0.92
C SER A 64 13.28 9.70 -0.59
N ILE A 65 12.79 9.41 0.62
CA ILE A 65 11.46 9.87 1.08
C ILE A 65 11.40 11.39 1.20
N ILE A 66 12.43 12.01 1.78
CA ILE A 66 12.51 13.47 1.93
C ILE A 66 12.54 14.14 0.55
N ALA A 67 13.43 13.69 -0.34
CA ALA A 67 13.53 14.23 -1.70
C ALA A 67 12.22 14.10 -2.49
N ALA A 68 11.52 12.97 -2.34
CA ALA A 68 10.21 12.77 -2.94
C ALA A 68 9.17 13.76 -2.40
N ALA A 69 9.11 13.98 -1.08
CA ALA A 69 8.18 14.93 -0.48
C ALA A 69 8.48 16.38 -0.91
N GLU A 70 9.75 16.76 -1.00
CA GLU A 70 10.16 18.07 -1.50
C GLU A 70 9.73 18.26 -2.95
N ARG A 71 9.97 17.28 -3.80
CA ARG A 71 9.54 17.33 -5.18
C ARG A 71 8.01 17.47 -5.33
N VAL A 72 7.22 16.70 -4.56
CA VAL A 72 5.75 16.84 -4.58
C VAL A 72 5.32 18.23 -4.14
N ARG A 73 5.96 18.79 -3.10
CA ARG A 73 5.70 20.15 -2.63
C ARG A 73 6.00 21.20 -3.70
N ASP A 74 7.16 21.11 -4.35
CA ASP A 74 7.69 22.16 -5.22
C ASP A 74 7.05 22.13 -6.62
N GLU A 75 6.75 20.93 -7.16
CA GLU A 75 6.15 20.79 -8.48
C GLU A 75 4.62 20.84 -8.47
N PHE A 76 3.97 20.33 -7.41
CA PHE A 76 2.51 20.16 -7.38
C PHE A 76 1.82 20.98 -6.28
N GLY A 77 2.49 21.25 -5.17
CA GLY A 77 1.98 22.07 -4.06
C GLY A 77 0.85 21.44 -3.22
N ARG A 78 0.32 20.27 -3.66
CA ARG A 78 -0.81 19.56 -3.05
C ARG A 78 -0.64 18.05 -3.14
N LEU A 79 -1.33 17.34 -2.28
CA LEU A 79 -1.50 15.89 -2.36
C LEU A 79 -2.91 15.53 -1.87
N ASP A 80 -3.75 15.01 -2.79
CA ASP A 80 -5.14 14.69 -2.50
C ASP A 80 -5.31 13.23 -2.08
N VAL A 81 -4.50 12.34 -2.67
CA VAL A 81 -4.55 10.91 -2.40
C VAL A 81 -3.14 10.35 -2.19
N LEU A 82 -2.96 9.63 -1.09
CA LEU A 82 -1.77 8.82 -0.83
C LEU A 82 -2.16 7.35 -0.78
N VAL A 83 -1.75 6.56 -1.78
CA VAL A 83 -1.91 5.10 -1.75
C VAL A 83 -0.58 4.45 -1.40
N GLN A 84 -0.49 3.88 -0.22
CA GLN A 84 0.68 3.17 0.27
C GLN A 84 0.58 1.69 -0.11
N ASN A 85 1.05 1.36 -1.33
CA ASN A 85 0.96 0.02 -1.90
C ASN A 85 2.31 -0.74 -1.86
N ALA A 86 3.44 -0.05 -1.78
CA ALA A 86 4.76 -0.68 -1.75
C ALA A 86 4.85 -1.72 -0.63
N ALA A 87 5.12 -2.96 -0.98
CA ALA A 87 5.26 -4.07 -0.03
C ALA A 87 6.13 -5.19 -0.59
N ILE A 88 6.73 -5.97 0.31
CA ILE A 88 7.37 -7.24 -0.01
C ILE A 88 6.82 -8.33 0.93
N SER A 89 6.77 -9.58 0.46
CA SER A 89 6.33 -10.71 1.27
C SER A 89 7.49 -11.49 1.88
N ASN A 90 8.67 -11.38 1.28
CA ASN A 90 9.87 -12.12 1.65
C ASN A 90 11.09 -11.54 0.93
N THR A 91 12.29 -11.94 1.38
CA THR A 91 13.57 -11.72 0.68
C THR A 91 14.28 -13.03 0.35
N ASN A 92 13.94 -14.13 1.05
CA ASN A 92 14.64 -15.41 1.00
C ASN A 92 13.79 -16.59 0.49
N LYS A 93 12.63 -16.32 -0.12
CA LYS A 93 11.80 -17.39 -0.71
C LYS A 93 12.50 -17.99 -1.94
N LEU A 94 12.60 -19.31 -1.96
CA LEU A 94 13.24 -20.03 -3.07
C LEU A 94 12.32 -20.08 -4.31
N PRO A 95 12.89 -20.10 -5.52
CA PRO A 95 12.10 -20.32 -6.74
C PRO A 95 11.28 -21.62 -6.64
N GLY A 96 10.00 -21.56 -6.99
CA GLY A 96 9.07 -22.70 -6.94
C GLY A 96 8.56 -23.08 -5.54
N GLN A 97 9.07 -22.49 -4.47
CA GLN A 97 8.58 -22.72 -3.11
C GLN A 97 7.15 -22.18 -2.95
N SER A 98 6.24 -23.01 -2.45
CA SER A 98 4.86 -22.59 -2.16
C SER A 98 4.80 -21.61 -0.97
N VAL A 99 3.65 -20.95 -0.80
CA VAL A 99 3.42 -20.07 0.35
C VAL A 99 3.43 -20.86 1.65
N GLU A 100 2.87 -22.06 1.67
CA GLU A 100 2.80 -22.96 2.82
C GLU A 100 4.18 -23.49 3.21
N GLU A 101 5.02 -23.85 2.22
CA GLU A 101 6.40 -24.28 2.48
C GLU A 101 7.25 -23.14 3.03
N TYR A 102 7.13 -21.94 2.47
CA TYR A 102 7.80 -20.76 3.02
C TYR A 102 7.32 -20.44 4.43
N ALA A 103 6.01 -20.53 4.72
CA ALA A 103 5.46 -20.30 6.05
C ALA A 103 6.04 -21.26 7.11
N LYS A 104 6.38 -22.51 6.73
CA LYS A 104 7.05 -23.46 7.65
C LYS A 104 8.47 -23.00 8.02
N THR A 105 9.17 -22.32 7.11
CA THR A 105 10.54 -21.81 7.37
C THR A 105 10.54 -20.49 8.15
N THR A 106 9.40 -19.84 8.27
CA THR A 106 9.24 -18.53 8.93
C THR A 106 8.33 -18.59 10.16
N ARG A 107 8.27 -19.73 10.84
CA ARG A 107 7.55 -19.86 12.12
C ARG A 107 8.29 -19.09 13.23
N PRO A 108 7.61 -18.62 14.28
CA PRO A 108 8.23 -17.88 15.38
C PRO A 108 9.47 -18.58 16.00
N SER A 109 9.49 -19.92 15.96
CA SER A 109 10.60 -20.73 16.52
C SER A 109 11.85 -20.76 15.66
N ASN A 110 11.79 -20.42 14.36
CA ASN A 110 12.91 -20.59 13.43
C ASN A 110 13.08 -19.45 12.41
N VAL A 111 12.27 -18.39 12.49
CA VAL A 111 12.35 -17.26 11.56
C VAL A 111 13.69 -16.52 11.69
N SER A 112 14.27 -16.15 10.55
CA SER A 112 15.39 -15.21 10.53
C SER A 112 14.92 -13.81 10.94
N LEU A 113 15.55 -13.22 11.95
CA LEU A 113 15.26 -11.83 12.35
C LEU A 113 15.61 -10.83 11.25
N ASP A 114 16.59 -11.12 10.40
CA ASP A 114 16.96 -10.24 9.29
C ASP A 114 15.91 -10.27 8.18
N GLU A 115 15.35 -11.45 7.88
CA GLU A 115 14.19 -11.57 6.99
C GLU A 115 12.99 -10.78 7.51
N MET A 116 12.69 -10.93 8.80
CA MET A 116 11.62 -10.19 9.44
C MET A 116 11.87 -8.67 9.38
N ARG A 117 13.07 -8.20 9.74
CA ARG A 117 13.43 -6.78 9.68
C ARG A 117 13.30 -6.21 8.28
N ALA A 118 13.78 -6.92 7.26
CA ALA A 118 13.70 -6.45 5.87
C ALA A 118 12.24 -6.26 5.41
N VAL A 119 11.36 -7.20 5.71
CA VAL A 119 9.94 -7.11 5.36
C VAL A 119 9.26 -6.00 6.16
N TRP A 120 9.53 -5.88 7.46
CA TRP A 120 8.93 -4.86 8.30
C TRP A 120 9.44 -3.46 7.96
N ASN A 121 10.70 -3.30 7.54
CA ASN A 121 11.23 -2.03 7.08
C ASN A 121 10.43 -1.48 5.90
N THR A 122 10.03 -2.33 4.95
CA THR A 122 9.19 -1.91 3.83
C THR A 122 7.73 -1.73 4.23
N ASN A 123 7.14 -2.77 4.86
CA ASN A 123 5.68 -2.87 5.01
C ASN A 123 5.12 -2.06 6.19
N VAL A 124 5.96 -1.68 7.15
CA VAL A 124 5.56 -1.03 8.41
C VAL A 124 6.27 0.32 8.57
N PHE A 125 7.59 0.30 8.73
CA PHE A 125 8.35 1.52 8.99
C PHE A 125 8.39 2.45 7.78
N GLY A 126 8.53 1.91 6.56
CA GLY A 126 8.49 2.68 5.33
C GLY A 126 7.12 3.35 5.10
N VAL A 127 6.03 2.65 5.42
CA VAL A 127 4.68 3.23 5.36
C VAL A 127 4.54 4.42 6.32
N LEU A 128 5.03 4.27 7.56
CA LEU A 128 4.98 5.35 8.54
C LEU A 128 5.88 6.53 8.13
N ALA A 129 7.08 6.27 7.61
CA ALA A 129 8.01 7.30 7.17
C ALA A 129 7.45 8.11 5.99
N VAL A 130 6.87 7.45 4.98
CA VAL A 130 6.20 8.12 3.85
C VAL A 130 4.99 8.93 4.34
N TYR A 131 4.16 8.38 5.24
CA TYR A 131 3.05 9.12 5.85
C TYR A 131 3.54 10.41 6.49
N GLN A 132 4.57 10.35 7.34
CA GLN A 132 5.11 11.52 8.04
C GLN A 132 5.63 12.59 7.07
N ALA A 133 6.32 12.19 6.01
CA ALA A 133 6.86 13.11 5.02
C ALA A 133 5.78 13.78 4.16
N MET A 134 4.70 13.06 3.83
CA MET A 134 3.60 13.56 3.00
C MET A 134 2.51 14.28 3.80
N LEU A 135 2.44 14.08 5.12
CA LEU A 135 1.40 14.65 5.98
C LEU A 135 1.25 16.18 5.89
N PRO A 136 2.32 16.99 5.79
CA PRO A 136 2.17 18.44 5.62
C PRO A 136 1.41 18.85 4.37
N LEU A 137 1.53 18.08 3.26
CA LEU A 137 0.80 18.31 2.02
C LEU A 137 -0.66 17.85 2.13
N LEU A 138 -0.88 16.66 2.68
CA LEU A 138 -2.22 16.12 2.93
C LEU A 138 -3.05 17.04 3.83
N ARG A 139 -2.45 17.63 4.87
CA ARG A 139 -3.13 18.57 5.78
C ARG A 139 -3.55 19.88 5.11
N LYS A 140 -2.90 20.29 4.03
CA LYS A 140 -3.27 21.47 3.24
C LYS A 140 -4.38 21.19 2.23
N THR A 141 -4.71 19.92 1.99
CA THR A 141 -5.65 19.49 0.97
C THR A 141 -6.97 19.06 1.62
N PRO A 142 -8.06 19.85 1.47
CA PRO A 142 -9.36 19.49 2.03
C PRO A 142 -9.84 18.13 1.50
N GLY A 143 -10.26 17.27 2.41
CA GLY A 143 -10.83 15.97 2.05
C GLY A 143 -9.83 14.91 1.56
N ALA A 144 -8.53 15.11 1.74
CA ALA A 144 -7.49 14.17 1.35
C ALA A 144 -7.77 12.73 1.85
N CYS A 145 -7.30 11.74 1.09
CA CYS A 145 -7.46 10.32 1.39
C CYS A 145 -6.10 9.62 1.52
N ILE A 146 -5.99 8.75 2.51
CA ILE A 146 -4.85 7.84 2.68
C ILE A 146 -5.39 6.41 2.61
N VAL A 147 -4.85 5.60 1.71
CA VAL A 147 -5.20 4.18 1.55
C VAL A 147 -3.96 3.34 1.78
N ASN A 148 -3.96 2.53 2.82
CA ASN A 148 -2.91 1.57 3.08
C ASN A 148 -3.30 0.20 2.53
N VAL A 149 -2.56 -0.28 1.52
CA VAL A 149 -2.82 -1.61 0.93
C VAL A 149 -2.31 -2.69 1.88
N SER A 150 -3.26 -3.24 2.63
CA SER A 150 -3.04 -4.30 3.61
C SER A 150 -3.33 -5.68 3.01
N SER A 151 -3.73 -6.63 3.84
CA SER A 151 -4.09 -7.99 3.43
C SER A 151 -5.00 -8.63 4.47
N GLY A 152 -5.97 -9.45 4.05
CA GLY A 152 -6.82 -10.23 4.95
C GLY A 152 -6.03 -11.14 5.89
N VAL A 153 -4.84 -11.63 5.46
CA VAL A 153 -3.96 -12.42 6.34
C VAL A 153 -3.39 -11.64 7.52
N GLY A 154 -3.53 -10.29 7.53
CA GLY A 154 -3.14 -9.44 8.65
C GLY A 154 -4.24 -9.29 9.72
N SER A 155 -5.45 -9.81 9.53
CA SER A 155 -6.52 -9.77 10.51
C SER A 155 -6.26 -10.72 11.67
N LEU A 156 -6.11 -10.19 12.89
CA LEU A 156 -5.97 -11.02 14.08
C LEU A 156 -7.26 -11.78 14.39
N THR A 157 -8.40 -11.14 14.22
CA THR A 157 -9.72 -11.74 14.42
C THR A 157 -9.92 -12.95 13.50
N THR A 158 -9.65 -12.78 12.19
CA THR A 158 -9.77 -13.87 11.22
C THR A 158 -8.80 -15.02 11.52
N ASN A 159 -7.54 -14.72 11.84
CA ASN A 159 -6.54 -15.75 12.14
C ASN A 159 -6.74 -16.42 13.52
N SER A 160 -7.53 -15.82 14.42
CA SER A 160 -7.92 -16.46 15.69
C SER A 160 -8.99 -17.52 15.49
N ASP A 161 -9.77 -17.48 14.43
CA ASP A 161 -10.72 -18.51 14.07
C ASP A 161 -9.98 -19.78 13.62
N GLN A 162 -10.24 -20.91 14.32
CA GLN A 162 -9.63 -22.19 14.01
C GLN A 162 -10.11 -22.77 12.67
N ALA A 163 -11.27 -22.37 12.18
CA ALA A 163 -11.82 -22.80 10.90
C ALA A 163 -11.26 -22.01 9.70
N PHE A 164 -10.49 -20.94 9.93
CA PHE A 164 -9.94 -20.14 8.83
C PHE A 164 -8.93 -20.95 7.99
N PRO A 165 -9.18 -21.18 6.68
CA PRO A 165 -8.41 -22.12 5.87
C PRO A 165 -6.95 -21.70 5.66
N TYR A 166 -6.63 -20.40 5.76
CA TYR A 166 -5.28 -19.88 5.59
C TYR A 166 -4.55 -19.60 6.92
N ARG A 167 -5.11 -20.04 8.04
CA ARG A 167 -4.51 -19.86 9.38
C ARG A 167 -3.09 -20.43 9.48
N SER A 168 -2.81 -21.52 8.79
CA SER A 168 -1.51 -22.19 8.80
C SER A 168 -0.36 -21.35 8.22
N ILE A 169 -0.65 -20.34 7.42
CA ILE A 169 0.35 -19.41 6.85
C ILE A 169 0.55 -18.16 7.70
N PHE A 170 -0.19 -17.96 8.78
CA PHE A 170 0.02 -16.84 9.68
C PHE A 170 1.35 -16.98 10.41
N GLY A 171 2.21 -15.97 10.27
CA GLY A 171 3.56 -15.96 10.84
C GLY A 171 4.11 -14.55 10.99
N PRO A 172 5.30 -14.42 11.60
CA PRO A 172 5.87 -13.14 12.04
C PRO A 172 6.38 -12.24 10.91
N VAL A 173 6.60 -12.78 9.71
CA VAL A 173 7.15 -12.00 8.59
C VAL A 173 6.06 -11.17 7.92
N TYR A 174 5.46 -11.67 6.82
CA TYR A 174 4.48 -10.90 6.05
C TYR A 174 3.14 -10.73 6.76
N PRO A 175 2.47 -11.80 7.27
CA PRO A 175 1.16 -11.61 7.90
C PRO A 175 1.20 -10.67 9.10
N ALA A 176 2.17 -10.84 10.02
CA ALA A 176 2.29 -9.95 11.18
C ALA A 176 2.69 -8.52 10.77
N SER A 177 3.43 -8.31 9.68
CA SER A 177 3.69 -6.96 9.16
C SER A 177 2.40 -6.28 8.68
N LYS A 178 1.45 -7.04 8.10
CA LYS A 178 0.14 -6.52 7.70
C LYS A 178 -0.78 -6.28 8.90
N THR A 179 -0.66 -7.07 9.97
CA THR A 179 -1.32 -6.77 11.25
C THR A 179 -0.80 -5.45 11.84
N ALA A 180 0.52 -5.25 11.85
CA ALA A 180 1.12 -4.00 12.30
C ALA A 180 0.68 -2.81 11.43
N LEU A 181 0.60 -2.99 10.11
CA LEU A 181 0.07 -1.99 9.18
C LEU A 181 -1.39 -1.64 9.47
N ASN A 182 -2.23 -2.63 9.79
CA ASN A 182 -3.61 -2.42 10.22
C ASN A 182 -3.68 -1.54 11.48
N ALA A 183 -2.88 -1.87 12.50
CA ALA A 183 -2.80 -1.08 13.74
C ALA A 183 -2.34 0.37 13.49
N ILE A 184 -1.30 0.57 12.65
CA ILE A 184 -0.82 1.91 12.28
C ILE A 184 -1.87 2.66 11.47
N THR A 185 -2.61 2.00 10.58
CA THR A 185 -3.70 2.62 9.82
C THR A 185 -4.79 3.16 10.75
N LEU A 186 -5.19 2.37 11.75
CA LEU A 186 -6.16 2.80 12.75
C LEU A 186 -5.61 3.97 13.59
N ALA A 187 -4.33 3.92 13.99
CA ALA A 187 -3.68 5.01 14.73
C ALA A 187 -3.66 6.32 13.92
N MET A 188 -3.32 6.26 12.63
CA MET A 188 -3.40 7.42 11.71
C MET A 188 -4.83 7.96 11.60
N ALA A 189 -5.84 7.08 11.49
CA ALA A 189 -7.25 7.49 11.42
C ALA A 189 -7.71 8.18 12.70
N ILE A 190 -7.26 7.71 13.87
CA ILE A 190 -7.54 8.33 15.17
C ILE A 190 -6.89 9.71 15.27
N GLU A 191 -5.59 9.82 14.92
CA GLU A 191 -4.84 11.08 14.91
C GLU A 191 -5.51 12.13 14.03
N LEU A 192 -5.96 11.73 12.84
CA LEU A 192 -6.49 12.64 11.83
C LEU A 192 -8.02 12.85 11.90
N LYS A 193 -8.69 12.34 12.95
CA LYS A 193 -10.15 12.36 13.08
C LYS A 193 -10.77 13.76 12.89
N SER A 194 -10.11 14.80 13.40
CA SER A 194 -10.61 16.19 13.34
C SER A 194 -10.21 16.95 12.08
N THR A 195 -9.38 16.37 11.20
CA THR A 195 -8.81 17.08 10.05
C THR A 195 -9.62 16.95 8.77
N GLY A 196 -10.58 16.04 8.71
CA GLY A 196 -11.30 15.70 7.49
C GLY A 196 -10.57 14.70 6.58
N ILE A 197 -9.29 14.40 6.83
CA ILE A 197 -8.52 13.40 6.08
C ILE A 197 -9.08 11.99 6.39
N LYS A 198 -9.29 11.20 5.35
CA LYS A 198 -9.77 9.82 5.45
C LYS A 198 -8.59 8.86 5.40
N VAL A 199 -8.53 7.92 6.34
CA VAL A 199 -7.48 6.89 6.38
C VAL A 199 -8.14 5.54 6.50
N ASN A 200 -7.86 4.65 5.55
CA ASN A 200 -8.45 3.31 5.51
C ASN A 200 -7.43 2.26 5.03
N ALA A 201 -7.65 1.01 5.44
CA ALA A 201 -6.91 -0.15 4.96
C ALA A 201 -7.71 -0.89 3.89
N ALA A 202 -7.07 -1.26 2.77
CA ALA A 202 -7.64 -2.04 1.69
C ALA A 202 -7.00 -3.42 1.60
N CYS A 203 -7.81 -4.47 1.49
CA CYS A 203 -7.34 -5.80 1.13
C CYS A 203 -7.62 -6.06 -0.36
N PRO A 204 -6.60 -6.26 -1.20
CA PRO A 204 -6.78 -6.54 -2.62
C PRO A 204 -7.23 -7.98 -2.91
N GLY A 205 -7.33 -8.83 -1.89
CA GLY A 205 -7.49 -10.27 -2.05
C GLY A 205 -6.22 -10.96 -2.56
N TYR A 206 -6.33 -12.25 -2.89
CA TYR A 206 -5.19 -13.04 -3.38
C TYR A 206 -4.96 -12.77 -4.87
N THR A 207 -4.27 -11.67 -5.16
CA THR A 207 -4.07 -11.12 -6.50
C THR A 207 -2.79 -11.66 -7.14
N LYS A 208 -2.87 -12.02 -8.42
CA LYS A 208 -1.77 -12.58 -9.23
C LYS A 208 -0.69 -11.53 -9.52
N THR A 209 0.37 -11.51 -8.73
CA THR A 209 1.48 -10.55 -8.84
C THR A 209 2.83 -11.19 -8.54
N ASN A 210 3.90 -10.47 -8.81
CA ASN A 210 5.26 -10.90 -8.45
C ASN A 210 5.43 -11.15 -6.93
N LEU A 211 4.67 -10.48 -6.08
CA LEU A 211 4.72 -10.64 -4.62
C LEU A 211 4.45 -12.10 -4.18
N ASN A 212 3.63 -12.83 -4.93
CA ASN A 212 3.29 -14.23 -4.66
C ASN A 212 3.68 -15.19 -5.80
N ASN A 213 4.66 -14.83 -6.63
CA ASN A 213 5.08 -15.60 -7.80
C ASN A 213 3.92 -15.91 -8.78
N TYR A 214 2.99 -14.98 -8.91
CA TYR A 214 1.82 -15.06 -9.80
C TYR A 214 0.87 -16.23 -9.49
N THR A 215 0.85 -16.72 -8.25
CA THR A 215 -0.04 -17.81 -7.81
C THR A 215 -1.42 -17.31 -7.36
N GLY A 216 -1.64 -16.01 -7.33
CA GLY A 216 -2.94 -15.42 -6.98
C GLY A 216 -4.06 -15.85 -7.92
N THR A 217 -5.30 -15.81 -7.43
CA THR A 217 -6.52 -16.18 -8.18
C THR A 217 -7.22 -14.97 -8.81
N ARG A 218 -6.99 -13.77 -8.27
CA ARG A 218 -7.57 -12.51 -8.78
C ARG A 218 -6.63 -11.85 -9.76
N THR A 219 -7.20 -11.09 -10.72
CA THR A 219 -6.42 -10.23 -11.62
C THR A 219 -5.94 -8.96 -10.89
N VAL A 220 -5.02 -8.21 -11.47
CA VAL A 220 -4.55 -6.94 -10.89
C VAL A 220 -5.65 -5.87 -10.93
N GLU A 221 -6.53 -5.92 -11.94
CA GLU A 221 -7.69 -5.06 -12.08
C GLU A 221 -8.67 -5.29 -10.93
N GLU A 222 -8.98 -6.55 -10.62
CA GLU A 222 -9.82 -6.90 -9.47
C GLU A 222 -9.19 -6.49 -8.15
N GLY A 223 -7.87 -6.71 -8.00
CA GLY A 223 -7.12 -6.33 -6.79
C GLY A 223 -7.03 -4.82 -6.56
N ALA A 224 -7.12 -4.01 -7.63
CA ALA A 224 -7.08 -2.55 -7.55
C ALA A 224 -8.42 -1.92 -7.14
N ARG A 225 -9.56 -2.61 -7.33
CA ARG A 225 -10.90 -2.01 -7.15
C ARG A 225 -11.11 -1.41 -5.77
N GLU A 226 -10.80 -2.15 -4.71
CA GLU A 226 -11.01 -1.65 -3.35
C GLU A 226 -10.06 -0.51 -2.97
N PRO A 227 -8.74 -0.57 -3.22
CA PRO A 227 -7.87 0.58 -3.05
C PRO A 227 -8.34 1.84 -3.80
N VAL A 228 -8.78 1.70 -5.05
CA VAL A 228 -9.29 2.81 -5.86
C VAL A 228 -10.61 3.35 -5.30
N ARG A 229 -11.55 2.47 -4.93
CA ARG A 229 -12.80 2.89 -4.29
C ARG A 229 -12.56 3.73 -3.04
N LEU A 230 -11.62 3.30 -2.18
CA LEU A 230 -11.26 4.04 -0.97
C LEU A 230 -10.50 5.36 -1.27
N ALA A 231 -9.72 5.41 -2.34
CA ALA A 231 -9.04 6.63 -2.77
C ALA A 231 -10.01 7.70 -3.30
N LEU A 232 -11.15 7.28 -3.87
CA LEU A 232 -12.18 8.14 -4.47
C LEU A 232 -13.33 8.49 -3.51
N LEU A 233 -13.18 8.24 -2.21
CA LEU A 233 -14.23 8.52 -1.23
C LEU A 233 -14.56 10.01 -1.16
N GLY A 234 -15.85 10.33 -1.28
CA GLY A 234 -16.40 11.65 -1.02
C GLY A 234 -16.25 12.10 0.45
N PRO A 235 -16.71 13.31 0.80
CA PRO A 235 -16.55 13.89 2.14
C PRO A 235 -17.06 13.01 3.27
N ASP A 236 -18.18 12.32 3.04
CA ASP A 236 -18.88 11.49 4.04
C ASP A 236 -18.41 10.03 4.04
N GLY A 237 -17.34 9.73 3.30
CA GLY A 237 -16.79 8.38 3.24
C GLY A 237 -16.26 7.86 4.56
N PRO A 238 -16.16 6.51 4.72
CA PRO A 238 -15.69 5.87 5.93
C PRO A 238 -14.25 6.26 6.30
N ARG A 239 -13.94 6.17 7.59
CA ARG A 239 -12.62 6.44 8.17
C ARG A 239 -12.29 5.39 9.20
N GLY A 240 -11.04 4.95 9.23
CA GLY A 240 -10.57 3.94 10.17
C GLY A 240 -11.21 2.57 9.90
N THR A 241 -11.42 2.23 8.61
CA THR A 241 -11.99 0.94 8.21
C THR A 241 -10.94 0.06 7.55
N PHE A 242 -11.16 -1.25 7.64
CA PHE A 242 -10.46 -2.26 6.88
C PHE A 242 -11.49 -3.01 6.03
N SER A 243 -11.28 -3.08 4.72
CA SER A 243 -12.27 -3.64 3.80
C SER A 243 -11.62 -4.28 2.56
N ASN A 244 -12.37 -5.12 1.89
CA ASN A 244 -12.13 -5.63 0.55
C ASN A 244 -13.32 -5.28 -0.34
N GLU A 245 -13.31 -5.73 -1.60
CA GLU A 245 -14.40 -5.51 -2.56
C GLU A 245 -15.76 -6.06 -2.08
N GLU A 246 -15.77 -7.07 -1.21
CA GLU A 246 -16.98 -7.71 -0.68
C GLU A 246 -17.55 -6.95 0.53
N GLY A 247 -16.76 -6.08 1.17
CA GLY A 247 -17.19 -5.28 2.30
C GLY A 247 -16.17 -5.17 3.44
N PRO A 248 -16.64 -4.83 4.66
CA PRO A 248 -15.79 -4.68 5.83
C PRO A 248 -15.11 -6.00 6.23
N LEU A 249 -13.85 -5.89 6.62
CA LEU A 249 -13.07 -6.98 7.20
C LEU A 249 -12.82 -6.68 8.69
N PRO A 250 -12.76 -7.71 9.55
CA PRO A 250 -12.32 -7.53 10.93
C PRO A 250 -10.81 -7.25 10.98
N TRP A 251 -10.41 -6.44 11.99
CA TRP A 251 -9.01 -6.12 12.27
C TRP A 251 -8.18 -7.30 12.75
#